data_5a8443b89c9bc1fd9f20d27908b4cfe0
#
_entry.id   5a8443b89c9bc1fd9f20d27908b4cfe0
#
_cell.length_a   1.000
_cell.length_b   1.000
_cell.length_c   1.000
_cell.angle_alpha   90.00
_cell.angle_beta   90.00
_cell.angle_gamma   90.00
#
_symmetry.space_group_name_H-M   'P 1'
#
loop_
_entity.id
_entity.type
_entity.pdbx_description
1 polymer ?
#
loop_
_entity_poly.entity_id
_entity_poly.type
_entity_poly.pdbx_seq_one_letter_code
_entity_poly.pdbx_strand_id
1 'polypeptide(L)'
;MRGDVRRIAVIGGGAAGIEVLLAMQHGLAGAAVEFALFSDTPILAGHSESVRRRIARILGARGVGVHTGRKVLAAGAGELEIEGGERFQAQATVWATGASAPAWIAASGLRTDALGFVAVSEALQSTSHPDIFAAGDVATIVGGARPKSGVLAVRQGPALARNLRLALAGATLKPFRSPARALALISCGDRYAVASWGSLALGGAWVWRWKDRIDRRFVGEYRLGLEP
;
A
#
# COMPACT_ATOMS: atom_id res chain seq x y z
N MET A 1 -25.26 -18.68 -10.99
CA MET A 1 -26.11 -17.55 -10.62
C MET A 1 -25.22 -16.48 -10.03
N ARG A 2 -25.02 -15.33 -10.71
CA ARG A 2 -24.34 -14.15 -10.11
C ARG A 2 -25.38 -13.51 -9.20
N GLY A 3 -25.26 -13.73 -7.88
CA GLY A 3 -26.09 -13.01 -6.91
C GLY A 3 -25.82 -11.50 -7.04
N ASP A 4 -26.86 -10.69 -6.93
CA ASP A 4 -26.73 -9.23 -6.92
C ASP A 4 -25.85 -8.81 -5.75
N VAL A 5 -24.64 -8.34 -6.02
CA VAL A 5 -23.75 -7.78 -5.01
C VAL A 5 -24.32 -6.43 -4.61
N ARG A 6 -24.86 -6.36 -3.40
CA ARG A 6 -25.48 -5.12 -2.87
C ARG A 6 -24.55 -4.31 -1.98
N ARG A 7 -23.54 -4.95 -1.36
CA ARG A 7 -22.58 -4.28 -0.49
C ARG A 7 -21.17 -4.85 -0.67
N ILE A 8 -20.22 -3.98 -0.91
CA ILE A 8 -18.79 -4.30 -1.01
C ILE A 8 -18.08 -3.71 0.18
N ALA A 9 -17.34 -4.52 0.93
CA ALA A 9 -16.49 -4.09 2.01
C ALA A 9 -15.01 -4.09 1.56
N VAL A 10 -14.29 -3.00 1.84
CA VAL A 10 -12.84 -2.92 1.68
C VAL A 10 -12.22 -2.87 3.07
N ILE A 11 -11.27 -3.76 3.32
CA ILE A 11 -10.57 -3.88 4.60
C ILE A 11 -9.15 -3.34 4.42
N GLY A 12 -8.85 -2.22 5.09
CA GLY A 12 -7.57 -1.54 5.03
C GLY A 12 -7.73 -0.04 4.74
N GLY A 13 -7.51 0.80 5.74
CA GLY A 13 -7.63 2.27 5.68
C GLY A 13 -6.38 2.98 5.12
N GLY A 14 -5.42 2.25 4.55
CA GLY A 14 -4.24 2.80 3.87
C GLY A 14 -4.56 3.36 2.48
N ALA A 15 -3.55 3.94 1.81
CA ALA A 15 -3.70 4.54 0.48
C ALA A 15 -4.25 3.53 -0.54
N ALA A 16 -3.74 2.29 -0.55
CA ALA A 16 -4.19 1.25 -1.48
C ALA A 16 -5.68 0.91 -1.31
N GLY A 17 -6.15 0.72 -0.06
CA GLY A 17 -7.56 0.43 0.21
C GLY A 17 -8.48 1.54 -0.24
N ILE A 18 -8.10 2.79 0.01
CA ILE A 18 -8.86 3.98 -0.41
C ILE A 18 -8.89 4.10 -1.94
N GLU A 19 -7.75 3.92 -2.62
CA GLU A 19 -7.67 3.98 -4.08
C GLU A 19 -8.53 2.89 -4.74
N VAL A 20 -8.43 1.64 -4.27
CA VAL A 20 -9.23 0.51 -4.78
C VAL A 20 -10.71 0.73 -4.54
N LEU A 21 -11.10 1.15 -3.33
CA LEU A 21 -12.51 1.43 -3.00
C LEU A 21 -13.09 2.50 -3.92
N LEU A 22 -12.40 3.65 -4.04
CA LEU A 22 -12.89 4.76 -4.85
C LEU A 22 -12.86 4.44 -6.35
N ALA A 23 -11.94 3.61 -6.82
CA ALA A 23 -11.92 3.13 -8.19
C ALA A 23 -13.10 2.19 -8.49
N MET A 24 -13.40 1.24 -7.59
CA MET A 24 -14.56 0.35 -7.70
C MET A 24 -15.87 1.14 -7.65
N GLN A 25 -15.99 2.08 -6.72
CA GLN A 25 -17.15 2.94 -6.58
C GLN A 25 -17.41 3.76 -7.86
N HIS A 26 -16.35 4.28 -8.47
CA HIS A 26 -16.44 4.98 -9.75
C HIS A 26 -16.81 4.02 -10.91
N GLY A 27 -16.18 2.87 -10.98
CA GLY A 27 -16.42 1.88 -12.05
C GLY A 27 -17.81 1.22 -11.98
N LEU A 28 -18.43 1.19 -10.79
CA LEU A 28 -19.77 0.68 -10.55
C LEU A 28 -20.81 1.80 -10.38
N ALA A 29 -20.48 3.03 -10.81
CA ALA A 29 -21.42 4.15 -10.77
C ALA A 29 -22.69 3.81 -11.55
N GLY A 30 -23.86 4.00 -10.91
CA GLY A 30 -25.16 3.62 -11.46
C GLY A 30 -25.64 2.22 -11.09
N ALA A 31 -24.80 1.37 -10.51
CA ALA A 31 -25.24 0.13 -9.89
C ALA A 31 -25.70 0.38 -8.45
N ALA A 32 -26.70 -0.40 -7.99
CA ALA A 32 -27.22 -0.32 -6.62
C ALA A 32 -26.27 -1.05 -5.64
N VAL A 33 -25.04 -0.51 -5.49
CA VAL A 33 -23.99 -1.07 -4.65
C VAL A 33 -23.58 -0.08 -3.57
N GLU A 34 -23.64 -0.52 -2.31
CA GLU A 34 -23.10 0.20 -1.16
C GLU A 34 -21.64 -0.16 -0.92
N PHE A 35 -20.83 0.81 -0.50
CA PHE A 35 -19.43 0.60 -0.16
C PHE A 35 -19.18 0.89 1.31
N ALA A 36 -18.42 0.00 1.96
CA ALA A 36 -17.94 0.18 3.33
C ALA A 36 -16.40 0.01 3.40
N LEU A 37 -15.75 0.85 4.18
CA LEU A 37 -14.32 0.80 4.47
C LEU A 37 -14.11 0.46 5.93
N PHE A 38 -13.37 -0.61 6.21
CA PHE A 38 -12.99 -1.02 7.56
C PHE A 38 -11.49 -0.79 7.78
N SER A 39 -11.15 -0.25 8.95
CA SER A 39 -9.77 -0.07 9.38
C SER A 39 -9.66 -0.18 10.89
N ASP A 40 -8.65 -0.87 11.38
CA ASP A 40 -8.29 -0.95 12.81
C ASP A 40 -7.70 0.37 13.34
N THR A 41 -7.20 1.20 12.44
CA THR A 41 -6.60 2.51 12.72
C THR A 41 -7.38 3.63 12.01
N PRO A 42 -7.12 4.91 12.30
CA PRO A 42 -7.63 6.00 11.48
C PRO A 42 -7.20 5.85 10.02
N ILE A 43 -8.07 6.24 9.08
CA ILE A 43 -7.72 6.22 7.65
C ILE A 43 -6.44 7.05 7.43
N LEU A 44 -5.55 6.54 6.56
CA LEU A 44 -4.29 7.21 6.20
C LEU A 44 -3.49 7.64 7.45
N ALA A 45 -3.36 6.76 8.46
CA ALA A 45 -2.69 7.07 9.73
C ALA A 45 -1.25 7.62 9.55
N GLY A 46 -0.55 7.25 8.47
CA GLY A 46 0.78 7.75 8.11
C GLY A 46 0.80 9.12 7.39
N HIS A 47 -0.37 9.75 7.19
CA HIS A 47 -0.50 11.02 6.47
C HIS A 47 -0.94 12.16 7.40
N SER A 48 -0.75 13.40 6.94
CA SER A 48 -1.15 14.59 7.70
C SER A 48 -2.67 14.67 7.88
N GLU A 49 -3.09 15.40 8.91
CA GLU A 49 -4.50 15.65 9.21
C GLU A 49 -5.25 16.31 8.03
N SER A 50 -4.59 17.20 7.30
CA SER A 50 -5.16 17.87 6.12
C SER A 50 -5.51 16.87 5.01
N VAL A 51 -4.66 15.85 4.79
CA VAL A 51 -4.89 14.76 3.83
C VAL A 51 -6.04 13.88 4.30
N ARG A 52 -6.00 13.44 5.58
CA ARG A 52 -7.05 12.60 6.17
C ARG A 52 -8.43 13.25 6.07
N ARG A 53 -8.56 14.52 6.48
CA ARG A 53 -9.82 15.28 6.38
C ARG A 53 -10.32 15.44 4.96
N ARG A 54 -9.41 15.66 4.00
CA ARG A 54 -9.80 15.78 2.59
C ARG A 54 -10.34 14.46 2.05
N ILE A 55 -9.67 13.35 2.32
CA ILE A 55 -10.14 12.02 1.89
C ILE A 55 -11.44 11.63 2.61
N ALA A 56 -11.56 11.88 3.91
CA ALA A 56 -12.79 11.62 4.65
C ALA A 56 -14.00 12.36 4.05
N ARG A 57 -13.82 13.64 3.64
CA ARG A 57 -14.86 14.39 2.94
C ARG A 57 -15.24 13.75 1.60
N ILE A 58 -14.26 13.26 0.83
CA ILE A 58 -14.53 12.60 -0.46
C ILE A 58 -15.31 11.30 -0.23
N LEU A 59 -14.90 10.48 0.74
CA LEU A 59 -15.60 9.24 1.08
C LEU A 59 -17.05 9.52 1.52
N GLY A 60 -17.24 10.49 2.42
CA GLY A 60 -18.56 10.89 2.89
C GLY A 60 -19.46 11.44 1.78
N ALA A 61 -18.95 12.31 0.91
CA ALA A 61 -19.69 12.85 -0.23
C ALA A 61 -20.12 11.78 -1.24
N ARG A 62 -19.47 10.62 -1.24
CA ARG A 62 -19.78 9.46 -2.09
C ARG A 62 -20.59 8.38 -1.37
N GLY A 63 -21.07 8.64 -0.16
CA GLY A 63 -21.89 7.71 0.60
C GLY A 63 -21.15 6.46 1.08
N VAL A 64 -19.81 6.50 1.19
CA VAL A 64 -19.02 5.38 1.71
C VAL A 64 -19.15 5.32 3.23
N GLY A 65 -19.59 4.16 3.76
CA GLY A 65 -19.56 3.86 5.20
C GLY A 65 -18.10 3.68 5.67
N VAL A 66 -17.62 4.51 6.60
CA VAL A 66 -16.24 4.42 7.11
C VAL A 66 -16.25 3.96 8.56
N HIS A 67 -15.66 2.80 8.83
CA HIS A 67 -15.58 2.13 10.13
C HIS A 67 -14.12 2.06 10.60
N THR A 68 -13.68 3.03 11.40
CA THR A 68 -12.33 3.05 11.99
C THR A 68 -12.33 2.52 13.41
N GLY A 69 -11.18 1.99 13.87
CA GLY A 69 -11.09 1.30 15.16
C GLY A 69 -11.83 -0.04 15.14
N ARG A 70 -12.03 -0.62 13.97
CA ARG A 70 -12.78 -1.86 13.75
C ARG A 70 -11.90 -2.86 13.02
N LYS A 71 -11.33 -3.78 13.75
CA LYS A 71 -10.50 -4.84 13.20
C LYS A 71 -11.37 -5.97 12.68
N VAL A 72 -11.28 -6.24 11.39
CA VAL A 72 -11.93 -7.40 10.77
C VAL A 72 -11.03 -8.60 10.96
N LEU A 73 -11.58 -9.67 11.52
CA LEU A 73 -10.87 -10.92 11.82
C LEU A 73 -11.01 -11.93 10.68
N ALA A 74 -12.20 -12.02 10.09
CA ALA A 74 -12.50 -12.95 9.02
C ALA A 74 -13.57 -12.39 8.07
N ALA A 75 -13.61 -12.92 6.85
CA ALA A 75 -14.66 -12.68 5.88
C ALA A 75 -15.06 -14.02 5.25
N GLY A 76 -16.37 -14.28 5.17
CA GLY A 76 -16.90 -15.49 4.57
C GLY A 76 -18.43 -15.49 4.60
N ALA A 77 -19.03 -16.34 3.76
CA ALA A 77 -20.48 -16.55 3.70
C ALA A 77 -21.32 -15.23 3.56
N GLY A 78 -20.77 -14.20 2.94
CA GLY A 78 -21.45 -12.91 2.74
C GLY A 78 -21.41 -11.97 3.94
N GLU A 79 -20.56 -12.25 4.93
CA GLU A 79 -20.40 -11.40 6.12
C GLU A 79 -18.94 -11.25 6.56
N LEU A 80 -18.69 -10.20 7.33
CA LEU A 80 -17.43 -9.96 8.03
C LEU A 80 -17.62 -10.27 9.52
N GLU A 81 -16.61 -10.87 10.11
CA GLU A 81 -16.45 -11.00 11.56
C GLU A 81 -15.51 -9.90 12.07
N ILE A 82 -16.00 -9.09 13.00
CA ILE A 82 -15.29 -7.95 13.56
C ILE A 82 -14.88 -8.29 15.00
N GLU A 83 -13.71 -7.81 15.42
CA GLU A 83 -13.23 -7.97 16.79
C GLU A 83 -14.28 -7.46 17.79
N GLY A 84 -14.56 -8.24 18.83
CA GLY A 84 -15.68 -7.99 19.75
C GLY A 84 -16.98 -8.70 19.40
N GLY A 85 -17.00 -9.54 18.35
CA GLY A 85 -18.12 -10.41 18.00
C GLY A 85 -19.20 -9.76 17.12
N GLU A 86 -19.01 -8.53 16.69
CA GLU A 86 -19.90 -7.85 15.75
C GLU A 86 -19.77 -8.47 14.35
N ARG A 87 -20.90 -8.53 13.62
CA ARG A 87 -20.96 -9.02 12.24
C ARG A 87 -21.50 -7.94 11.32
N PHE A 88 -20.93 -7.89 10.10
CA PHE A 88 -21.34 -6.93 9.08
C PHE A 88 -21.58 -7.65 7.75
N GLN A 89 -22.78 -7.46 7.18
CA GLN A 89 -23.16 -8.10 5.92
C GLN A 89 -22.45 -7.43 4.74
N ALA A 90 -21.68 -8.22 3.98
CA ALA A 90 -21.03 -7.77 2.76
C ALA A 90 -20.91 -8.97 1.79
N GLN A 91 -21.52 -8.86 0.62
CA GLN A 91 -21.52 -9.93 -0.39
C GLN A 91 -20.18 -10.07 -1.10
N ALA A 92 -19.36 -9.00 -1.10
CA ALA A 92 -17.99 -9.05 -1.60
C ALA A 92 -17.06 -8.33 -0.65
N THR A 93 -15.84 -8.87 -0.50
CA THR A 93 -14.82 -8.32 0.38
C THR A 93 -13.49 -8.19 -0.36
N VAL A 94 -12.84 -7.05 -0.20
CA VAL A 94 -11.50 -6.79 -0.72
C VAL A 94 -10.55 -6.52 0.43
N TRP A 95 -9.54 -7.36 0.57
CA TRP A 95 -8.46 -7.16 1.54
C TRP A 95 -7.37 -6.29 0.92
N ALA A 96 -7.17 -5.11 1.48
CA ALA A 96 -6.13 -4.14 1.13
C ALA A 96 -5.35 -3.71 2.39
N THR A 97 -5.08 -4.69 3.25
CA THR A 97 -4.34 -4.51 4.50
C THR A 97 -2.84 -4.32 4.25
N GLY A 98 -2.10 -3.95 5.28
CA GLY A 98 -0.66 -3.82 5.22
C GLY A 98 0.06 -5.13 4.84
N ALA A 99 1.32 -5.01 4.44
CA ALA A 99 2.15 -6.18 4.17
C ALA A 99 2.40 -7.00 5.45
N SER A 100 2.37 -8.32 5.32
CA SER A 100 2.81 -9.26 6.35
C SER A 100 4.00 -10.07 5.84
N ALA A 101 4.92 -10.43 6.73
CA ALA A 101 6.05 -11.27 6.36
C ALA A 101 5.59 -12.72 6.12
N PRO A 102 5.98 -13.34 5.00
CA PRO A 102 5.74 -14.76 4.79
C PRO A 102 6.40 -15.62 5.89
N ALA A 103 5.69 -16.61 6.40
CA ALA A 103 6.15 -17.45 7.53
C ALA A 103 7.49 -18.17 7.25
N TRP A 104 7.78 -18.52 5.99
CA TRP A 104 9.02 -19.19 5.60
C TRP A 104 10.28 -18.37 5.92
N ILE A 105 10.17 -17.01 5.97
CA ILE A 105 11.32 -16.14 6.28
C ILE A 105 11.81 -16.42 7.71
N ALA A 106 10.90 -16.51 8.67
CA ALA A 106 11.28 -16.85 10.05
C ALA A 106 11.90 -18.27 10.16
N ALA A 107 11.48 -19.20 9.31
CA ALA A 107 12.01 -20.56 9.26
C ALA A 107 13.34 -20.68 8.49
N SER A 108 13.77 -19.65 7.75
CA SER A 108 14.96 -19.70 6.89
C SER A 108 16.29 -19.50 7.63
N GLY A 109 16.27 -19.13 8.92
CA GLY A 109 17.46 -18.74 9.67
C GLY A 109 17.94 -17.30 9.43
N LEU A 110 17.27 -16.54 8.55
CA LEU A 110 17.56 -15.13 8.37
C LEU A 110 17.17 -14.32 9.61
N ARG A 111 17.98 -13.34 9.98
CA ARG A 111 17.58 -12.39 11.01
C ARG A 111 16.37 -11.58 10.53
N THR A 112 15.35 -11.51 11.37
CA THR A 112 14.12 -10.74 11.08
C THR A 112 13.90 -9.66 12.13
N ASP A 113 13.03 -8.71 11.81
CA ASP A 113 12.44 -7.81 12.81
C ASP A 113 11.34 -8.51 13.60
N ALA A 114 10.72 -7.79 14.55
CA ALA A 114 9.65 -8.33 15.39
C ALA A 114 8.37 -8.72 14.61
N LEU A 115 8.23 -8.27 13.36
CA LEU A 115 7.11 -8.58 12.47
C LEU A 115 7.46 -9.67 11.45
N GLY A 116 8.66 -10.26 11.52
CA GLY A 116 9.12 -11.34 10.65
C GLY A 116 9.72 -10.90 9.31
N PHE A 117 9.88 -9.61 9.05
CA PHE A 117 10.54 -9.11 7.84
C PHE A 117 12.06 -9.25 7.94
N VAL A 118 12.72 -9.51 6.81
CA VAL A 118 14.19 -9.65 6.76
C VAL A 118 14.86 -8.38 7.26
N ALA A 119 15.67 -8.50 8.30
CA ALA A 119 16.48 -7.41 8.83
C ALA A 119 17.67 -7.15 7.91
N VAL A 120 17.71 -5.97 7.28
CA VAL A 120 18.78 -5.58 6.36
C VAL A 120 19.51 -4.32 6.84
N SER A 121 20.77 -4.18 6.42
CA SER A 121 21.54 -2.95 6.57
C SER A 121 21.01 -1.84 5.65
N GLU A 122 21.55 -0.63 5.77
CA GLU A 122 21.28 0.45 4.80
C GLU A 122 21.68 0.08 3.36
N ALA A 123 22.57 -0.90 3.18
CA ALA A 123 22.93 -1.41 1.86
C ALA A 123 21.96 -2.45 1.29
N LEU A 124 20.86 -2.73 1.98
CA LEU A 124 19.87 -3.76 1.64
C LEU A 124 20.42 -5.19 1.72
N GLN A 125 21.55 -5.38 2.39
CA GLN A 125 22.18 -6.68 2.67
C GLN A 125 21.64 -7.22 3.99
N SER A 126 21.33 -8.52 4.05
CA SER A 126 20.92 -9.19 5.29
C SER A 126 21.95 -8.98 6.40
N THR A 127 21.46 -8.75 7.62
CA THR A 127 22.33 -8.56 8.79
C THR A 127 22.87 -9.87 9.36
N SER A 128 22.43 -11.01 8.85
CA SER A 128 22.88 -12.35 9.30
C SER A 128 23.59 -13.15 8.20
N HIS A 129 23.36 -12.85 6.93
CA HIS A 129 23.90 -13.59 5.78
C HIS A 129 24.41 -12.61 4.72
N PRO A 130 25.73 -12.51 4.54
CA PRO A 130 26.33 -11.48 3.66
C PRO A 130 26.01 -11.66 2.18
N ASP A 131 25.65 -12.87 1.75
CA ASP A 131 25.32 -13.17 0.36
C ASP A 131 23.83 -12.97 0.04
N ILE A 132 23.03 -12.60 1.05
CA ILE A 132 21.59 -12.40 0.89
C ILE A 132 21.25 -10.91 0.98
N PHE A 133 20.45 -10.47 0.02
CA PHE A 133 19.91 -9.11 -0.06
C PHE A 133 18.39 -9.16 -0.09
N ALA A 134 17.75 -8.16 0.51
CA ALA A 134 16.29 -8.02 0.47
C ALA A 134 15.88 -6.56 0.31
N ALA A 135 14.81 -6.32 -0.46
CA ALA A 135 14.28 -4.99 -0.73
C ALA A 135 12.74 -5.03 -0.84
N GLY A 136 12.11 -3.87 -0.79
CA GLY A 136 10.65 -3.74 -0.82
C GLY A 136 9.99 -4.17 0.47
N ASP A 137 8.76 -4.66 0.37
CA ASP A 137 7.93 -4.94 1.54
C ASP A 137 8.45 -6.10 2.39
N VAL A 138 9.28 -6.98 1.84
CA VAL A 138 9.88 -8.12 2.54
C VAL A 138 11.01 -7.72 3.51
N ALA A 139 11.58 -6.51 3.36
CA ALA A 139 12.77 -6.08 4.08
C ALA A 139 12.49 -4.94 5.07
N THR A 140 13.19 -4.95 6.21
CA THR A 140 13.23 -3.82 7.16
C THR A 140 14.67 -3.38 7.37
N ILE A 141 14.95 -2.10 7.08
CA ILE A 141 16.26 -1.50 7.33
C ILE A 141 16.42 -1.27 8.83
N VAL A 142 17.45 -1.87 9.43
CA VAL A 142 17.73 -1.74 10.86
C VAL A 142 18.13 -0.31 11.20
N GLY A 143 17.56 0.24 12.26
CA GLY A 143 17.81 1.63 12.69
C GLY A 143 17.09 2.72 11.88
N GLY A 144 16.39 2.34 10.80
CA GLY A 144 15.71 3.27 9.91
C GLY A 144 14.37 2.73 9.38
N ALA A 145 13.61 1.99 10.19
CA ALA A 145 12.33 1.42 9.78
C ALA A 145 11.40 2.47 9.17
N ARG A 146 10.84 2.17 8.02
CA ARG A 146 9.92 3.01 7.27
C ARG A 146 8.63 2.24 6.99
N PRO A 147 7.49 2.93 6.87
CA PRO A 147 6.26 2.29 6.43
C PRO A 147 6.46 1.59 5.08
N LYS A 148 5.94 0.37 4.96
CA LYS A 148 5.96 -0.37 3.70
C LYS A 148 5.15 0.39 2.64
N SER A 149 5.74 0.62 1.48
CA SER A 149 5.06 1.31 0.38
C SER A 149 5.69 1.01 -0.97
N GLY A 150 4.88 0.93 -2.02
CA GLY A 150 5.35 0.70 -3.39
C GLY A 150 6.38 1.74 -3.85
N VAL A 151 6.24 3.00 -3.41
CA VAL A 151 7.21 4.07 -3.74
C VAL A 151 8.60 3.76 -3.19
N LEU A 152 8.69 3.26 -1.95
CA LEU A 152 9.97 2.87 -1.36
C LEU A 152 10.52 1.61 -2.03
N ALA A 153 9.68 0.61 -2.30
CA ALA A 153 10.08 -0.61 -2.98
C ALA A 153 10.70 -0.31 -4.35
N VAL A 154 10.05 0.51 -5.17
CA VAL A 154 10.55 0.94 -6.48
C VAL A 154 11.91 1.65 -6.36
N ARG A 155 12.07 2.54 -5.38
CA ARG A 155 13.33 3.28 -5.18
C ARG A 155 14.47 2.40 -4.66
N GLN A 156 14.16 1.32 -3.97
CA GLN A 156 15.17 0.36 -3.51
C GLN A 156 15.72 -0.49 -4.65
N GLY A 157 14.97 -0.74 -5.73
CA GLY A 157 15.37 -1.57 -6.85
C GLY A 157 16.74 -1.18 -7.46
N PRO A 158 16.96 0.06 -7.92
CA PRO A 158 18.25 0.50 -8.45
C PRO A 158 19.41 0.42 -7.41
N ALA A 159 19.11 0.68 -6.13
CA ALA A 159 20.09 0.57 -5.06
C ALA A 159 20.49 -0.89 -4.83
N LEU A 160 19.53 -1.79 -4.83
CA LEU A 160 19.73 -3.23 -4.73
C LEU A 160 20.59 -3.73 -5.90
N ALA A 161 20.21 -3.42 -7.15
CA ALA A 161 20.96 -3.83 -8.34
C ALA A 161 22.41 -3.34 -8.33
N ARG A 162 22.64 -2.10 -7.88
CA ARG A 162 24.00 -1.56 -7.69
C ARG A 162 24.79 -2.36 -6.64
N ASN A 163 24.18 -2.62 -5.49
CA ASN A 163 24.87 -3.28 -4.38
C ASN A 163 25.15 -4.77 -4.67
N LEU A 164 24.27 -5.44 -5.43
CA LEU A 164 24.56 -6.79 -5.92
C LEU A 164 25.79 -6.82 -6.82
N ARG A 165 25.92 -5.85 -7.76
CA ARG A 165 27.12 -5.76 -8.62
C ARG A 165 28.38 -5.45 -7.80
N LEU A 166 28.30 -4.57 -6.80
CA LEU A 166 29.42 -4.27 -5.91
C LEU A 166 29.82 -5.49 -5.08
N ALA A 167 28.87 -6.24 -4.55
CA ALA A 167 29.14 -7.47 -3.81
C ALA A 167 29.87 -8.51 -4.67
N LEU A 168 29.39 -8.74 -5.90
CA LEU A 168 30.03 -9.66 -6.83
C LEU A 168 31.46 -9.23 -7.23
N ALA A 169 31.73 -7.92 -7.22
CA ALA A 169 33.05 -7.37 -7.49
C ALA A 169 33.96 -7.28 -6.24
N GLY A 170 33.51 -7.75 -5.07
CA GLY A 170 34.25 -7.60 -3.81
C GLY A 170 34.41 -6.15 -3.35
N ALA A 171 33.58 -5.23 -3.85
CA ALA A 171 33.68 -3.80 -3.59
C ALA A 171 32.77 -3.35 -2.44
N THR A 172 33.08 -2.19 -1.85
CA THR A 172 32.31 -1.62 -0.74
C THR A 172 30.89 -1.28 -1.15
N LEU A 173 29.90 -1.81 -0.41
CA LEU A 173 28.48 -1.54 -0.63
C LEU A 173 28.15 -0.07 -0.31
N LYS A 174 27.11 0.46 -0.97
CA LYS A 174 26.65 1.84 -0.79
C LYS A 174 25.29 1.89 -0.10
N PRO A 175 25.09 2.81 0.86
CA PRO A 175 23.80 2.91 1.54
C PRO A 175 22.69 3.38 0.61
N PHE A 176 21.49 2.87 0.83
CA PHE A 176 20.24 3.39 0.30
C PHE A 176 19.76 4.51 1.21
N ARG A 177 19.70 5.71 0.70
CA ARG A 177 19.16 6.86 1.44
C ARG A 177 17.70 7.04 1.07
N SER A 178 16.82 6.68 2.00
CA SER A 178 15.40 6.96 1.85
C SER A 178 15.13 8.45 2.04
N PRO A 179 14.35 9.10 1.17
CA PRO A 179 13.91 10.47 1.41
C PRO A 179 13.16 10.57 2.73
N ALA A 180 13.44 11.63 3.49
CA ALA A 180 12.74 11.88 4.76
C ALA A 180 11.23 12.12 4.56
N ARG A 181 10.84 12.62 3.39
CA ARG A 181 9.44 12.85 3.00
C ARG A 181 9.20 12.25 1.62
N ALA A 182 8.25 11.35 1.54
CA ALA A 182 7.77 10.81 0.27
C ALA A 182 6.52 11.56 -0.17
N LEU A 183 6.48 11.98 -1.43
CA LEU A 183 5.25 12.42 -2.07
C LEU A 183 4.38 11.17 -2.29
N ALA A 184 3.13 11.22 -1.83
CA ALA A 184 2.13 10.24 -2.18
C ALA A 184 1.01 10.92 -2.99
N LEU A 185 0.59 10.28 -4.08
CA LEU A 185 -0.51 10.72 -4.92
C LEU A 185 -1.60 9.66 -4.84
N ILE A 186 -2.71 10.00 -4.14
CA ILE A 186 -3.81 9.09 -3.85
C ILE A 186 -4.92 9.33 -4.87
N SER A 187 -5.17 8.37 -5.74
CA SER A 187 -6.24 8.43 -6.75
C SER A 187 -7.62 8.28 -6.11
N CYS A 188 -8.59 9.04 -6.60
CA CYS A 188 -9.97 8.98 -6.12
C CYS A 188 -10.95 8.41 -7.16
N GLY A 189 -10.49 7.78 -8.24
CA GLY A 189 -11.31 7.02 -9.19
C GLY A 189 -11.91 7.82 -10.34
N ASP A 190 -12.20 9.10 -10.20
CA ASP A 190 -12.90 9.97 -11.17
C ASP A 190 -11.99 11.00 -11.84
N ARG A 191 -10.76 10.62 -12.14
CA ARG A 191 -9.70 11.52 -12.61
C ARG A 191 -9.41 12.68 -11.65
N TYR A 192 -9.63 12.42 -10.38
CA TYR A 192 -9.25 13.28 -9.26
C TYR A 192 -8.25 12.54 -8.38
N ALA A 193 -7.25 13.26 -7.86
CA ALA A 193 -6.30 12.71 -6.90
C ALA A 193 -5.95 13.72 -5.82
N VAL A 194 -5.46 13.22 -4.70
CA VAL A 194 -4.94 14.01 -3.58
C VAL A 194 -3.45 13.78 -3.45
N ALA A 195 -2.67 14.87 -3.54
CA ALA A 195 -1.24 14.86 -3.24
C ALA A 195 -1.02 15.07 -1.75
N SER A 196 -0.20 14.23 -1.16
CA SER A 196 0.25 14.28 0.23
C SER A 196 1.74 14.51 0.28
N TRP A 197 2.17 15.66 0.80
CA TRP A 197 3.59 15.97 0.98
C TRP A 197 3.81 16.72 2.29
N GLY A 198 4.35 16.02 3.28
CA GLY A 198 4.46 16.56 4.64
C GLY A 198 3.09 16.94 5.18
N SER A 199 2.90 18.21 5.58
CA SER A 199 1.61 18.74 6.05
C SER A 199 0.67 19.19 4.93
N LEU A 200 1.15 19.26 3.68
CA LEU A 200 0.38 19.77 2.54
C LEU A 200 -0.55 18.71 1.97
N ALA A 201 -1.78 19.12 1.65
CA ALA A 201 -2.80 18.33 0.96
C ALA A 201 -3.35 19.13 -0.21
N LEU A 202 -2.92 18.83 -1.42
CA LEU A 202 -3.45 19.42 -2.65
C LEU A 202 -4.32 18.39 -3.36
N GLY A 203 -5.37 18.82 -4.06
CA GLY A 203 -6.22 17.89 -4.77
C GLY A 203 -6.79 18.50 -6.03
N GLY A 204 -7.08 17.65 -7.02
CA GLY A 204 -7.65 18.07 -8.29
C GLY A 204 -7.34 17.12 -9.44
N ALA A 205 -7.95 17.41 -10.59
CA ALA A 205 -7.68 16.67 -11.83
C ALA A 205 -6.23 16.84 -12.32
N TRP A 206 -5.58 17.94 -12.00
CA TRP A 206 -4.17 18.15 -12.34
C TRP A 206 -3.24 17.23 -11.54
N VAL A 207 -3.57 16.94 -10.27
CA VAL A 207 -2.84 15.96 -9.45
C VAL A 207 -3.00 14.56 -10.04
N TRP A 208 -4.22 14.21 -10.49
CA TRP A 208 -4.48 12.94 -11.14
C TRP A 208 -3.68 12.82 -12.46
N ARG A 209 -3.67 13.84 -13.31
CA ARG A 209 -2.85 13.85 -14.54
C ARG A 209 -1.36 13.70 -14.25
N TRP A 210 -0.89 14.30 -13.16
CA TRP A 210 0.49 14.16 -12.72
C TRP A 210 0.79 12.71 -12.30
N LYS A 211 -0.07 12.10 -11.47
CA LYS A 211 0.03 10.69 -11.10
C LYS A 211 0.02 9.78 -12.33
N ASP A 212 -0.97 9.93 -13.21
CA ASP A 212 -1.12 9.12 -14.42
C ASP A 212 0.15 9.17 -15.31
N ARG A 213 0.77 10.35 -15.46
CA ARG A 213 2.03 10.49 -16.20
C ARG A 213 3.17 9.72 -15.53
N ILE A 214 3.29 9.79 -14.20
CA ILE A 214 4.33 9.08 -13.44
C ILE A 214 4.14 7.57 -13.59
N ASP A 215 2.91 7.09 -13.37
CA ASP A 215 2.60 5.67 -13.40
C ASP A 215 2.79 5.08 -14.81
N ARG A 216 2.32 5.78 -15.85
CA ARG A 216 2.53 5.36 -17.26
C ARG A 216 4.00 5.34 -17.65
N ARG A 217 4.79 6.33 -17.24
CA ARG A 217 6.23 6.35 -17.47
C ARG A 217 6.89 5.15 -16.82
N PHE A 218 6.58 4.89 -15.55
CA PHE A 218 7.11 3.75 -14.81
C PHE A 218 6.79 2.43 -15.50
N VAL A 219 5.52 2.19 -15.86
CA VAL A 219 5.11 0.97 -16.58
C VAL A 219 5.81 0.88 -17.94
N GLY A 220 6.00 2.01 -18.64
CA GLY A 220 6.68 2.07 -19.92
C GLY A 220 8.16 1.66 -19.85
N GLU A 221 8.85 1.96 -18.75
CA GLU A 221 10.25 1.58 -18.53
C GLU A 221 10.45 0.05 -18.41
N TYR A 222 9.40 -0.70 -18.07
CA TYR A 222 9.41 -2.16 -17.90
C TYR A 222 8.69 -2.92 -19.01
N ARG A 223 8.20 -2.23 -20.04
CA ARG A 223 7.69 -2.90 -21.24
C ARG A 223 8.89 -3.49 -21.97
N LEU A 224 9.00 -4.81 -21.94
CA LEU A 224 9.84 -5.51 -22.89
C LEU A 224 9.29 -5.22 -24.29
N GLY A 225 10.14 -4.76 -25.22
CA GLY A 225 9.76 -4.59 -26.62
C GLY A 225 9.45 -5.96 -27.21
N LEU A 226 8.25 -6.46 -26.95
CA LEU A 226 7.63 -7.50 -27.74
C LEU A 226 7.16 -6.78 -29.00
N GLU A 227 8.04 -6.61 -29.96
CA GLU A 227 7.61 -6.39 -31.33
C GLU A 227 6.80 -7.61 -31.78
N PRO A 228 5.66 -7.40 -32.50
CA PRO A 228 4.81 -8.47 -32.96
C PRO A 228 5.52 -9.40 -33.95
#